data_c7ca9875eca904c86441b906f267401d
#
_entry.id   c7ca9875eca904c86441b906f267401d
#
_cell.length_a   1.000
_cell.length_b   1.000
_cell.length_c   1.000
_cell.angle_alpha   90.00
_cell.angle_beta   90.00
_cell.angle_gamma   90.00
#
_symmetry.space_group_name_H-M   'P 1'
#
loop_
_entity.id
_entity.type
_entity.pdbx_description
1 polymer ?
#
loop_
_entity_poly.entity_id
_entity_poly.type
_entity_poly.pdbx_seq_one_letter_code
_entity_poly.pdbx_strand_id
1 'polypeptide(L)'
;MRNSFLAVSFQFAVITILKPSLIIHGGAWNIPDEAVPDCRAGIRRALEAAWKVLSGSGSALDAVEAAIIVLEDDPTFDAGFGSHLNRDGQVQLDAIVMDGKSLKAGAVAAVEHIHNPIRLARLVLEKSEHMMLVAAGAEKFAAEHGLSLSAHEELIHPRERIAWQRCLEDSHAAEHHMGHEQGTVGAVAIDREGDLVAGTSTGGTCCKFPGRVGDSPLIGCGCYADAEAGGVSCTGHGEGIMKIVMAKMAIDLLHDQRVLAPHREKGATLSIAQAVADACVRKLAHRAHTTGGLILLDRNGLPGAAFNTPRMAYGYVEPNGSFHIAP
;
A
#
# COMPACT_ATOMS: atom_id res chain seq x y z
N MET A 1 10.65 -54.52 41.02
CA MET A 1 10.23 -53.10 40.98
C MET A 1 11.17 -52.38 40.05
N ARG A 2 10.75 -52.07 38.84
CA ARG A 2 11.54 -51.30 37.86
C ARG A 2 10.95 -49.87 37.84
N ASN A 3 11.71 -48.89 38.33
CA ASN A 3 11.39 -47.47 38.22
C ASN A 3 11.71 -47.00 36.80
N SER A 4 10.69 -46.69 36.04
CA SER A 4 10.83 -45.97 34.74
C SER A 4 10.81 -44.46 35.03
N PHE A 5 11.93 -43.80 34.90
CA PHE A 5 12.00 -42.34 34.86
C PHE A 5 11.50 -41.84 33.47
N LEU A 6 10.41 -41.13 33.47
CA LEU A 6 9.98 -40.34 32.33
C LEU A 6 10.86 -39.08 32.23
N ALA A 7 11.74 -39.04 31.25
CA ALA A 7 12.46 -37.82 30.90
C ALA A 7 11.52 -36.87 30.15
N VAL A 8 11.11 -35.78 30.81
CA VAL A 8 10.40 -34.66 30.16
C VAL A 8 11.46 -33.81 29.48
N SER A 9 11.51 -33.89 28.14
CA SER A 9 12.34 -32.99 27.34
C SER A 9 11.64 -31.64 27.21
N PHE A 10 12.12 -30.62 27.88
CA PHE A 10 11.75 -29.23 27.62
C PHE A 10 12.40 -28.79 26.30
N GLN A 11 11.61 -28.72 25.25
CA GLN A 11 12.00 -28.06 24.01
C GLN A 11 11.90 -26.55 24.24
N PHE A 12 13.03 -25.89 24.47
CA PHE A 12 13.10 -24.43 24.45
C PHE A 12 12.83 -23.98 23.01
N ALA A 13 11.65 -23.38 22.78
CA ALA A 13 11.43 -22.64 21.56
C ALA A 13 12.43 -21.47 21.52
N VAL A 14 13.34 -21.51 20.57
CA VAL A 14 14.20 -20.36 20.26
C VAL A 14 13.27 -19.29 19.72
N ILE A 15 12.93 -18.29 20.55
CA ILE A 15 12.21 -17.10 20.09
C ILE A 15 13.18 -16.36 19.19
N THR A 16 13.05 -16.55 17.90
CA THR A 16 13.74 -15.70 16.92
C THR A 16 13.09 -14.33 16.99
N ILE A 17 13.75 -13.37 17.60
CA ILE A 17 13.30 -11.98 17.60
C ILE A 17 13.42 -11.51 16.15
N LEU A 18 12.28 -11.37 15.48
CA LEU A 18 12.22 -10.78 14.15
C LEU A 18 12.64 -9.32 14.26
N LYS A 19 13.48 -8.87 13.33
CA LYS A 19 13.82 -7.45 13.24
C LYS A 19 12.64 -6.73 12.59
N PRO A 20 12.20 -5.59 13.15
CA PRO A 20 11.18 -4.77 12.47
C PRO A 20 11.58 -4.47 11.03
N SER A 21 10.64 -4.54 10.12
CA SER A 21 10.85 -4.31 8.70
C SER A 21 9.79 -3.38 8.16
N LEU A 22 10.16 -2.54 7.20
CA LEU A 22 9.29 -1.52 6.64
C LEU A 22 9.65 -1.28 5.17
N ILE A 23 8.63 -1.24 4.32
CA ILE A 23 8.72 -0.77 2.94
C ILE A 23 7.51 0.10 2.63
N ILE A 24 7.70 1.19 1.88
CA ILE A 24 6.64 2.12 1.48
C ILE A 24 6.77 2.51 0.01
N HIS A 25 5.68 2.93 -0.63
CA HIS A 25 5.67 3.53 -1.95
C HIS A 25 4.81 4.80 -1.99
N GLY A 26 5.15 5.69 -2.90
CA GLY A 26 4.43 6.91 -3.28
C GLY A 26 3.96 6.87 -4.73
N GLY A 27 3.73 5.67 -5.28
CA GLY A 27 3.19 5.50 -6.62
C GLY A 27 4.20 5.14 -7.69
N ALA A 28 3.70 4.39 -8.68
CA ALA A 28 4.43 3.98 -9.89
C ALA A 28 3.83 4.71 -11.10
N TRP A 29 4.55 5.70 -11.65
CA TRP A 29 4.08 6.55 -12.74
C TRP A 29 5.25 7.21 -13.49
N ASN A 30 4.96 8.08 -14.43
CA ASN A 30 5.99 8.84 -15.16
C ASN A 30 6.44 10.07 -14.34
N ILE A 31 7.14 9.85 -13.22
CA ILE A 31 7.66 10.91 -12.36
C ILE A 31 8.63 11.77 -13.15
N PRO A 32 8.34 13.08 -13.40
CA PRO A 32 9.24 13.95 -14.11
C PRO A 32 10.48 14.29 -13.24
N ASP A 33 11.59 14.65 -13.88
CA ASP A 33 12.86 14.89 -13.20
C ASP A 33 12.75 15.94 -12.08
N GLU A 34 11.96 16.99 -12.33
CA GLU A 34 11.70 18.06 -11.36
C GLU A 34 10.93 17.60 -10.11
N ALA A 35 10.11 16.55 -10.20
CA ALA A 35 9.34 16.01 -9.06
C ALA A 35 10.12 14.96 -8.25
N VAL A 36 11.21 14.42 -8.80
CA VAL A 36 12.01 13.38 -8.11
C VAL A 36 12.50 13.81 -6.73
N PRO A 37 13.02 15.04 -6.51
CA PRO A 37 13.46 15.49 -5.18
C PRO A 37 12.33 15.48 -4.16
N ASP A 38 11.14 15.96 -4.53
CA ASP A 38 9.97 16.04 -3.65
C ASP A 38 9.43 14.65 -3.32
N CYS A 39 9.33 13.76 -4.31
CA CYS A 39 8.98 12.35 -4.07
C CYS A 39 9.94 11.68 -3.10
N ARG A 40 11.26 11.83 -3.28
CA ARG A 40 12.27 11.27 -2.37
C ARG A 40 12.17 11.84 -0.96
N ALA A 41 11.90 13.14 -0.84
CA ALA A 41 11.73 13.81 0.45
C ALA A 41 10.47 13.31 1.17
N GLY A 42 9.35 13.13 0.45
CA GLY A 42 8.11 12.58 1.00
C GLY A 42 8.29 11.14 1.48
N ILE A 43 8.89 10.26 0.65
CA ILE A 43 9.23 8.88 1.05
C ILE A 43 10.13 8.86 2.29
N ARG A 44 11.13 9.75 2.37
CA ARG A 44 11.98 9.85 3.56
C ARG A 44 11.18 10.19 4.81
N ARG A 45 10.32 11.22 4.76
CA ARG A 45 9.49 11.64 5.91
C ARG A 45 8.58 10.50 6.37
N ALA A 46 7.96 9.78 5.43
CA ALA A 46 7.09 8.65 5.75
C ALA A 46 7.87 7.48 6.38
N LEU A 47 9.07 7.15 5.85
CA LEU A 47 9.97 6.15 6.47
C LEU A 47 10.36 6.55 7.89
N GLU A 48 10.75 7.82 8.11
CA GLU A 48 11.15 8.33 9.43
C GLU A 48 10.00 8.24 10.43
N ALA A 49 8.77 8.62 10.03
CA ALA A 49 7.59 8.55 10.89
C ALA A 49 7.27 7.11 11.31
N ALA A 50 7.18 6.19 10.35
CA ALA A 50 6.88 4.79 10.61
C ALA A 50 8.02 4.07 11.36
N TRP A 51 9.27 4.36 11.01
CA TRP A 51 10.43 3.75 11.69
C TRP A 51 10.56 4.20 13.14
N LYS A 52 10.18 5.44 13.45
CA LYS A 52 10.11 5.93 14.83
C LYS A 52 9.11 5.10 15.66
N VAL A 53 7.98 4.71 15.08
CA VAL A 53 6.99 3.82 15.72
C VAL A 53 7.61 2.44 15.98
N LEU A 54 8.12 1.78 14.94
CA LEU A 54 8.68 0.42 15.04
C LEU A 54 9.90 0.33 15.95
N SER A 55 10.80 1.31 15.88
CA SER A 55 11.99 1.37 16.74
C SER A 55 11.64 1.62 18.20
N GLY A 56 10.54 2.34 18.46
CA GLY A 56 9.96 2.57 19.77
C GLY A 56 9.10 1.42 20.31
N SER A 57 9.10 0.26 19.65
CA SER A 57 8.25 -0.92 19.97
C SER A 57 6.76 -0.67 19.80
N GLY A 58 6.38 0.22 18.87
CA GLY A 58 4.99 0.36 18.42
C GLY A 58 4.62 -0.76 17.43
N SER A 59 3.31 -0.94 17.19
CA SER A 59 2.78 -2.00 16.34
C SER A 59 3.01 -1.73 14.84
N ALA A 60 2.99 -2.79 14.03
CA ALA A 60 3.01 -2.69 12.57
C ALA A 60 1.82 -1.87 12.05
N LEU A 61 0.64 -1.97 12.68
CA LEU A 61 -0.54 -1.19 12.33
C LEU A 61 -0.31 0.32 12.54
N ASP A 62 0.26 0.71 13.69
CA ASP A 62 0.58 2.11 13.96
C ASP A 62 1.64 2.64 12.99
N ALA A 63 2.61 1.82 12.60
CA ALA A 63 3.65 2.20 11.64
C ALA A 63 3.10 2.40 10.22
N VAL A 64 2.25 1.49 9.75
CA VAL A 64 1.59 1.60 8.42
C VAL A 64 0.71 2.85 8.37
N GLU A 65 -0.12 3.08 9.40
CA GLU A 65 -0.93 4.28 9.49
C GLU A 65 -0.07 5.55 9.50
N ALA A 66 0.99 5.60 10.32
CA ALA A 66 1.88 6.76 10.40
C ALA A 66 2.58 7.08 9.07
N ALA A 67 3.01 6.05 8.32
CA ALA A 67 3.59 6.23 7.00
C ALA A 67 2.60 6.82 6.01
N ILE A 68 1.40 6.23 5.94
CA ILE A 68 0.39 6.61 4.96
C ILE A 68 -0.18 8.01 5.27
N ILE A 69 -0.38 8.38 6.54
CA ILE A 69 -0.78 9.74 6.92
C ILE A 69 0.21 10.78 6.39
N VAL A 70 1.52 10.55 6.53
CA VAL A 70 2.54 11.48 6.00
C VAL A 70 2.43 11.64 4.49
N LEU A 71 2.09 10.56 3.77
CA LEU A 71 1.93 10.60 2.32
C LEU A 71 0.58 11.20 1.90
N GLU A 72 -0.49 11.01 2.68
CA GLU A 72 -1.81 11.64 2.47
C GLU A 72 -1.78 13.15 2.73
N ASP A 73 -0.94 13.61 3.67
CA ASP A 73 -0.77 15.02 3.99
C ASP A 73 0.19 15.74 3.02
N ASP A 74 0.95 15.00 2.22
CA ASP A 74 1.92 15.54 1.27
C ASP A 74 1.31 15.67 -0.13
N PRO A 75 1.08 16.89 -0.64
CA PRO A 75 0.46 17.09 -1.94
C PRO A 75 1.28 16.55 -3.13
N THR A 76 2.50 16.08 -2.91
CA THR A 76 3.31 15.43 -3.96
C THR A 76 2.68 14.13 -4.46
N PHE A 77 1.85 13.47 -3.62
CA PHE A 77 1.26 12.17 -3.90
C PHE A 77 -0.25 12.27 -4.17
N ASP A 78 -0.79 11.26 -4.89
CA ASP A 78 -2.22 11.14 -5.16
C ASP A 78 -2.90 10.31 -4.06
N ALA A 79 -2.99 10.90 -2.88
CA ALA A 79 -3.71 10.40 -1.72
C ALA A 79 -4.04 11.56 -0.78
N GLY A 80 -5.17 11.52 -0.09
CA GLY A 80 -5.56 12.59 0.84
C GLY A 80 -5.58 13.97 0.19
N PHE A 81 -4.81 14.92 0.73
CA PHE A 81 -4.77 16.33 0.28
C PHE A 81 -4.20 16.55 -1.13
N GLY A 82 -3.42 15.62 -1.69
CA GLY A 82 -2.85 15.73 -3.05
C GLY A 82 -3.66 15.03 -4.13
N SER A 83 -4.85 14.57 -3.81
CA SER A 83 -5.65 13.69 -4.65
C SER A 83 -6.24 14.38 -5.88
N HIS A 84 -6.28 13.62 -6.96
CA HIS A 84 -6.97 14.02 -8.19
C HIS A 84 -8.47 14.20 -7.99
N LEU A 85 -9.05 15.13 -8.76
CA LEU A 85 -10.48 15.39 -8.77
C LEU A 85 -11.18 14.46 -9.76
N ASN A 86 -12.40 14.04 -9.39
CA ASN A 86 -13.30 13.33 -10.29
C ASN A 86 -13.87 14.28 -11.36
N ARG A 87 -14.69 13.76 -12.26
CA ARG A 87 -15.29 14.55 -13.36
C ARG A 87 -16.13 15.74 -12.87
N ASP A 88 -16.74 15.64 -11.70
CA ASP A 88 -17.57 16.70 -11.11
C ASP A 88 -16.75 17.69 -10.25
N GLY A 89 -15.42 17.57 -10.25
CA GLY A 89 -14.52 18.43 -9.49
C GLY A 89 -14.47 18.11 -7.99
N GLN A 90 -14.87 16.89 -7.59
CA GLN A 90 -14.89 16.44 -6.21
C GLN A 90 -13.69 15.51 -5.91
N VAL A 91 -13.13 15.61 -4.70
CA VAL A 91 -12.21 14.61 -4.16
C VAL A 91 -13.02 13.39 -3.72
N GLN A 92 -12.61 12.20 -4.14
CA GLN A 92 -13.16 10.93 -3.67
C GLN A 92 -12.00 9.98 -3.38
N LEU A 93 -11.88 9.58 -2.11
CA LEU A 93 -10.72 8.86 -1.57
C LEU A 93 -11.08 7.41 -1.28
N ASP A 94 -10.07 6.54 -1.47
CA ASP A 94 -10.15 5.12 -1.20
C ASP A 94 -8.97 4.72 -0.32
N ALA A 95 -9.16 3.86 0.69
CA ALA A 95 -8.09 3.33 1.51
C ALA A 95 -8.41 1.94 2.07
N ILE A 96 -7.36 1.19 2.38
CA ILE A 96 -7.44 -0.10 3.07
C ILE A 96 -6.26 -0.26 4.01
N VAL A 97 -6.50 -0.97 5.10
CA VAL A 97 -5.46 -1.56 5.94
C VAL A 97 -5.86 -3.01 6.25
N MET A 98 -4.89 -3.93 6.24
CA MET A 98 -5.12 -5.34 6.47
C MET A 98 -4.09 -5.91 7.45
N ASP A 99 -4.59 -6.59 8.49
CA ASP A 99 -3.80 -7.34 9.47
C ASP A 99 -3.60 -8.78 8.99
N GLY A 100 -2.35 -9.16 8.77
CA GLY A 100 -1.97 -10.48 8.25
C GLY A 100 -2.15 -11.61 9.23
N LYS A 101 -2.22 -11.34 10.52
CA LYS A 101 -2.38 -12.37 11.57
C LYS A 101 -3.83 -12.85 11.69
N SER A 102 -4.77 -11.92 11.68
CA SER A 102 -6.20 -12.22 11.78
C SER A 102 -6.89 -12.31 10.42
N LEU A 103 -6.24 -11.90 9.35
CA LEU A 103 -6.80 -11.68 8.02
C LEU A 103 -7.95 -10.67 8.00
N LYS A 104 -8.11 -9.88 9.05
CA LYS A 104 -9.07 -8.77 9.09
C LYS A 104 -8.57 -7.61 8.25
N ALA A 105 -9.50 -6.96 7.58
CA ALA A 105 -9.24 -5.72 6.86
C ALA A 105 -10.25 -4.65 7.27
N GLY A 106 -9.85 -3.39 7.14
CA GLY A 106 -10.75 -2.26 7.14
C GLY A 106 -10.51 -1.46 5.87
N ALA A 107 -11.56 -1.24 5.11
CA ALA A 107 -11.48 -0.53 3.85
C ALA A 107 -12.59 0.53 3.75
N VAL A 108 -12.28 1.61 3.05
CA VAL A 108 -13.23 2.66 2.71
C VAL A 108 -13.06 3.07 1.25
N ALA A 109 -14.15 3.41 0.60
CA ALA A 109 -14.12 3.83 -0.80
C ALA A 109 -15.09 4.99 -1.06
N ALA A 110 -14.70 5.84 -2.01
CA ALA A 110 -15.47 7.00 -2.46
C ALA A 110 -15.90 7.93 -1.30
N VAL A 111 -15.02 8.14 -0.30
CA VAL A 111 -15.26 9.11 0.78
C VAL A 111 -14.81 10.51 0.35
N GLU A 112 -15.58 11.54 0.70
CA GLU A 112 -15.43 12.92 0.20
C GLU A 112 -15.01 13.93 1.28
N HIS A 113 -15.23 13.58 2.57
CA HIS A 113 -15.05 14.51 3.68
C HIS A 113 -14.06 13.99 4.73
N ILE A 114 -13.15 13.12 4.34
CA ILE A 114 -12.14 12.51 5.24
C ILE A 114 -10.74 12.96 4.85
N HIS A 115 -10.05 13.68 5.76
CA HIS A 115 -8.69 14.17 5.48
C HIS A 115 -7.69 13.02 5.29
N ASN A 116 -7.70 12.05 6.21
CA ASN A 116 -6.85 10.87 6.15
C ASN A 116 -7.72 9.60 6.04
N PRO A 117 -8.02 9.11 4.83
CA PRO A 117 -8.86 7.92 4.66
C PRO A 117 -8.26 6.66 5.29
N ILE A 118 -6.94 6.56 5.45
CA ILE A 118 -6.32 5.45 6.16
C ILE A 118 -6.76 5.34 7.62
N ARG A 119 -7.00 6.46 8.31
CA ARG A 119 -7.54 6.48 9.67
C ARG A 119 -8.94 5.90 9.74
N LEU A 120 -9.77 6.23 8.76
CA LEU A 120 -11.11 5.67 8.69
C LEU A 120 -11.08 4.18 8.33
N ALA A 121 -10.19 3.75 7.43
CA ALA A 121 -9.97 2.35 7.14
C ALA A 121 -9.55 1.57 8.40
N ARG A 122 -8.61 2.11 9.19
CA ARG A 122 -8.25 1.54 10.50
C ARG A 122 -9.42 1.48 11.48
N LEU A 123 -10.22 2.51 11.53
CA LEU A 123 -11.41 2.55 12.41
C LEU A 123 -12.41 1.45 12.02
N VAL A 124 -12.61 1.20 10.71
CA VAL A 124 -13.42 0.08 10.21
C VAL A 124 -12.82 -1.26 10.66
N LEU A 125 -11.50 -1.45 10.55
CA LEU A 125 -10.81 -2.66 11.01
C LEU A 125 -11.05 -2.95 12.50
N GLU A 126 -10.93 -1.91 13.34
CA GLU A 126 -10.92 -2.06 14.78
C GLU A 126 -12.32 -2.05 15.43
N LYS A 127 -13.30 -1.35 14.82
CA LYS A 127 -14.59 -1.02 15.43
C LYS A 127 -15.80 -1.55 14.68
N SER A 128 -15.62 -2.19 13.53
CA SER A 128 -16.72 -2.68 12.69
C SER A 128 -16.69 -4.21 12.60
N GLU A 129 -17.89 -4.81 12.43
CA GLU A 129 -18.03 -6.21 12.00
C GLU A 129 -17.78 -6.37 10.48
N HIS A 130 -17.86 -5.26 9.75
CA HIS A 130 -17.68 -5.22 8.30
C HIS A 130 -16.22 -4.96 7.94
N MET A 131 -15.80 -5.44 6.79
CA MET A 131 -14.46 -5.17 6.26
C MET A 131 -14.42 -3.95 5.35
N MET A 132 -15.57 -3.44 4.87
CA MET A 132 -15.62 -2.32 3.95
C MET A 132 -16.88 -1.48 4.15
N LEU A 133 -16.70 -0.17 4.21
CA LEU A 133 -17.77 0.83 4.18
C LEU A 133 -17.49 1.83 3.05
N VAL A 134 -18.54 2.41 2.43
CA VAL A 134 -18.36 3.29 1.27
C VAL A 134 -19.14 4.60 1.41
N ALA A 135 -18.63 5.66 0.77
CA ALA A 135 -19.27 6.95 0.60
C ALA A 135 -19.88 7.50 1.92
N ALA A 136 -21.07 8.10 1.87
CA ALA A 136 -21.75 8.70 3.02
C ALA A 136 -21.97 7.71 4.18
N GLY A 137 -22.05 6.40 3.91
CA GLY A 137 -22.14 5.37 4.96
C GLY A 137 -20.86 5.28 5.78
N ALA A 138 -19.71 5.35 5.12
CA ALA A 138 -18.41 5.36 5.77
C ALA A 138 -18.19 6.66 6.57
N GLU A 139 -18.60 7.82 6.03
CA GLU A 139 -18.50 9.11 6.72
C GLU A 139 -19.41 9.20 7.94
N LYS A 140 -20.61 8.63 7.86
CA LYS A 140 -21.49 8.50 9.02
C LYS A 140 -20.84 7.68 10.11
N PHE A 141 -20.24 6.53 9.76
CA PHE A 141 -19.50 5.69 10.69
C PHE A 141 -18.31 6.44 11.32
N ALA A 142 -17.58 7.25 10.52
CA ALA A 142 -16.50 8.11 11.00
C ALA A 142 -16.99 9.07 12.09
N ALA A 143 -18.08 9.80 11.82
CA ALA A 143 -18.66 10.77 12.74
C ALA A 143 -19.18 10.10 14.04
N GLU A 144 -19.81 8.94 13.95
CA GLU A 144 -20.30 8.16 15.11
C GLU A 144 -19.16 7.70 16.04
N HIS A 145 -17.93 7.56 15.48
CA HIS A 145 -16.73 7.17 16.23
C HIS A 145 -15.77 8.33 16.52
N GLY A 146 -16.22 9.57 16.32
CA GLY A 146 -15.46 10.78 16.71
C GLY A 146 -14.36 11.20 15.75
N LEU A 147 -14.31 10.67 14.52
CA LEU A 147 -13.44 11.18 13.47
C LEU A 147 -14.07 12.42 12.85
N SER A 148 -13.31 13.52 12.82
CA SER A 148 -13.78 14.79 12.26
C SER A 148 -13.93 14.72 10.75
N LEU A 149 -15.02 15.27 10.22
CA LEU A 149 -15.20 15.47 8.79
C LEU A 149 -14.58 16.81 8.36
N SER A 150 -13.91 16.84 7.23
CA SER A 150 -13.32 18.02 6.60
C SER A 150 -14.30 18.67 5.63
N ALA A 151 -14.22 19.99 5.48
CA ALA A 151 -14.87 20.65 4.37
C ALA A 151 -14.23 20.20 3.04
N HIS A 152 -15.04 20.03 2.01
CA HIS A 152 -14.54 19.58 0.70
C HIS A 152 -13.38 20.43 0.17
N GLU A 153 -13.51 21.76 0.31
CA GLU A 153 -12.49 22.72 -0.15
C GLU A 153 -11.13 22.55 0.54
N GLU A 154 -11.10 22.05 1.78
CA GLU A 154 -9.88 21.81 2.54
C GLU A 154 -9.07 20.62 2.02
N LEU A 155 -9.70 19.74 1.24
CA LEU A 155 -9.07 18.55 0.66
C LEU A 155 -8.49 18.80 -0.73
N ILE A 156 -8.78 19.96 -1.35
CA ILE A 156 -8.36 20.26 -2.72
C ILE A 156 -7.09 21.07 -2.74
N HIS A 157 -6.00 20.49 -3.20
CA HIS A 157 -4.79 21.24 -3.50
C HIS A 157 -4.98 22.10 -4.77
N PRO A 158 -4.54 23.39 -4.81
CA PRO A 158 -4.74 24.28 -5.97
C PRO A 158 -4.23 23.72 -7.30
N ARG A 159 -3.14 22.94 -7.27
CA ARG A 159 -2.59 22.26 -8.46
C ARG A 159 -3.60 21.31 -9.08
N GLU A 160 -4.38 20.59 -8.28
CA GLU A 160 -5.34 19.61 -8.76
C GLU A 160 -6.56 20.25 -9.45
N ARG A 161 -6.94 21.47 -9.07
CA ARG A 161 -7.93 22.25 -9.83
C ARG A 161 -7.46 22.57 -11.25
N ILE A 162 -6.16 22.91 -11.41
CA ILE A 162 -5.58 23.18 -12.73
C ILE A 162 -5.50 21.89 -13.56
N ALA A 163 -5.09 20.79 -12.96
CA ALA A 163 -5.02 19.48 -13.62
C ALA A 163 -6.42 19.03 -14.06
N TRP A 164 -7.42 19.18 -13.21
CA TRP A 164 -8.81 18.88 -13.52
C TRP A 164 -9.37 19.70 -14.68
N GLN A 165 -9.14 21.01 -14.72
CA GLN A 165 -9.57 21.87 -15.83
C GLN A 165 -8.96 21.41 -17.16
N ARG A 166 -7.66 21.12 -17.18
CA ARG A 166 -6.97 20.59 -18.37
C ARG A 166 -7.55 19.24 -18.80
N CYS A 167 -7.85 18.39 -17.85
CA CYS A 167 -8.44 17.08 -18.10
C CYS A 167 -9.84 17.18 -18.72
N LEU A 168 -10.65 18.14 -18.34
CA LEU A 168 -11.98 18.38 -18.95
C LEU A 168 -11.91 18.93 -20.37
N GLU A 169 -10.88 19.72 -20.69
CA GLU A 169 -10.67 20.29 -22.02
C GLU A 169 -10.17 19.25 -23.05
N ASP A 170 -9.47 18.22 -22.59
CA ASP A 170 -8.96 17.16 -23.44
C ASP A 170 -9.98 16.03 -23.58
N SER A 171 -10.70 16.00 -24.71
CA SER A 171 -11.71 14.97 -25.00
C SER A 171 -11.16 13.53 -25.07
N HIS A 172 -9.82 13.37 -25.08
CA HIS A 172 -9.10 12.09 -25.09
C HIS A 172 -8.33 11.86 -23.78
N ALA A 173 -8.55 12.74 -22.79
CA ALA A 173 -7.82 12.70 -21.53
C ALA A 173 -7.84 11.33 -20.84
N ALA A 174 -8.97 10.63 -20.88
CA ALA A 174 -9.10 9.29 -20.31
C ALA A 174 -8.19 8.24 -21.01
N GLU A 175 -7.83 8.46 -22.29
CA GLU A 175 -6.93 7.57 -23.04
C GLU A 175 -5.45 8.01 -22.95
N HIS A 176 -5.21 9.32 -22.85
CA HIS A 176 -3.86 9.90 -22.82
C HIS A 176 -3.26 10.00 -21.40
N HIS A 177 -4.09 10.03 -20.34
CA HIS A 177 -3.60 10.12 -18.96
C HIS A 177 -3.07 8.81 -18.38
N MET A 178 -3.11 7.69 -19.11
CA MET A 178 -2.56 6.39 -18.69
C MET A 178 -1.03 6.38 -18.49
N GLY A 179 -0.40 7.49 -18.16
CA GLY A 179 1.05 7.59 -17.96
C GLY A 179 1.53 8.84 -17.23
N HIS A 180 0.62 9.76 -16.90
CA HIS A 180 0.95 11.04 -16.25
C HIS A 180 0.34 11.20 -14.85
N GLU A 181 -0.31 10.16 -14.33
CA GLU A 181 -1.01 10.22 -13.05
C GLU A 181 -0.05 9.99 -11.91
N GLN A 182 -0.13 10.87 -10.90
CA GLN A 182 0.45 10.65 -9.59
C GLN A 182 -0.12 9.34 -9.02
N GLY A 183 0.69 8.58 -8.30
CA GLY A 183 0.31 7.22 -7.94
C GLY A 183 -0.18 7.11 -6.51
N THR A 184 -1.03 6.13 -6.30
CA THR A 184 -1.42 5.51 -5.03
C THR A 184 -0.26 5.38 -4.07
N VAL A 185 -0.46 5.64 -2.78
CA VAL A 185 0.53 5.43 -1.72
C VAL A 185 0.27 4.16 -0.93
N GLY A 186 1.30 3.59 -0.33
CA GLY A 186 1.12 2.43 0.52
C GLY A 186 2.34 2.06 1.35
N ALA A 187 2.10 1.18 2.33
CA ALA A 187 3.12 0.71 3.26
C ALA A 187 2.88 -0.75 3.65
N VAL A 188 3.98 -1.46 3.92
CA VAL A 188 3.97 -2.79 4.54
C VAL A 188 4.97 -2.78 5.69
N ALA A 189 4.57 -3.24 6.85
CA ALA A 189 5.41 -3.30 8.04
C ALA A 189 5.31 -4.64 8.77
N ILE A 190 6.41 -5.02 9.41
CA ILE A 190 6.48 -6.10 10.41
C ILE A 190 7.07 -5.49 11.67
N ASP A 191 6.44 -5.72 12.81
CA ASP A 191 6.93 -5.26 14.11
C ASP A 191 7.83 -6.31 14.81
N ARG A 192 8.22 -6.03 16.05
CA ARG A 192 9.09 -6.92 16.84
C ARG A 192 8.42 -8.21 17.28
N GLU A 193 7.11 -8.19 17.37
CA GLU A 193 6.26 -9.33 17.71
C GLU A 193 6.02 -10.23 16.50
N GLY A 194 6.41 -9.76 15.30
CA GLY A 194 6.20 -10.45 14.02
C GLY A 194 4.81 -10.24 13.43
N ASP A 195 4.03 -9.32 13.99
CA ASP A 195 2.74 -8.93 13.41
C ASP A 195 3.01 -8.16 12.13
N LEU A 196 2.31 -8.54 11.05
CA LEU A 196 2.48 -8.02 9.69
C LEU A 196 1.22 -7.30 9.25
N VAL A 197 1.39 -6.08 8.76
CA VAL A 197 0.29 -5.22 8.28
C VAL A 197 0.65 -4.60 6.94
N ALA A 198 -0.34 -4.51 6.04
CA ALA A 198 -0.24 -3.78 4.79
C ALA A 198 -1.35 -2.74 4.69
N GLY A 199 -1.08 -1.62 4.02
CA GLY A 199 -2.07 -0.57 3.77
C GLY A 199 -1.83 0.14 2.46
N THR A 200 -2.90 0.69 1.89
CA THR A 200 -2.90 1.41 0.61
C THR A 200 -3.91 2.55 0.67
N SER A 201 -3.61 3.70 0.07
CA SER A 201 -4.49 4.86 0.01
C SER A 201 -4.34 5.60 -1.33
N THR A 202 -5.43 6.16 -1.87
CA THR A 202 -5.44 6.83 -3.17
C THR A 202 -6.57 7.83 -3.33
N GLY A 203 -6.34 8.82 -4.21
CA GLY A 203 -7.39 9.66 -4.80
C GLY A 203 -7.95 9.10 -6.11
N GLY A 204 -7.34 8.04 -6.66
CA GLY A 204 -7.73 7.43 -7.94
C GLY A 204 -7.21 8.22 -9.14
N THR A 205 -7.91 8.16 -10.27
CA THR A 205 -7.46 8.78 -11.53
C THR A 205 -8.10 10.13 -11.77
N CYS A 206 -7.36 11.05 -12.42
CA CYS A 206 -7.87 12.37 -12.77
C CYS A 206 -9.12 12.25 -13.66
N CYS A 207 -10.14 13.07 -13.40
CA CYS A 207 -11.44 13.03 -14.09
C CYS A 207 -12.13 11.66 -14.07
N LYS A 208 -11.85 10.82 -13.07
CA LYS A 208 -12.58 9.57 -12.90
C LYS A 208 -14.09 9.83 -12.84
N PHE A 209 -14.88 8.86 -13.26
CA PHE A 209 -16.34 8.95 -13.10
C PHE A 209 -16.68 9.00 -11.61
N PRO A 210 -17.59 9.86 -11.14
CA PRO A 210 -18.01 9.89 -9.74
C PRO A 210 -18.43 8.50 -9.24
N GLY A 211 -17.85 8.06 -8.13
CA GLY A 211 -18.05 6.71 -7.60
C GLY A 211 -17.18 5.62 -8.23
N ARG A 212 -16.25 5.94 -9.16
CA ARG A 212 -15.25 4.98 -9.64
C ARG A 212 -14.32 4.62 -8.49
N VAL A 213 -14.18 3.34 -8.24
CA VAL A 213 -13.26 2.75 -7.28
C VAL A 213 -12.24 1.89 -8.03
N GLY A 214 -10.95 2.10 -7.76
CA GLY A 214 -9.84 1.30 -8.30
C GLY A 214 -9.56 0.06 -7.48
N ASP A 215 -8.33 -0.45 -7.63
CA ASP A 215 -7.84 -1.62 -6.90
C ASP A 215 -7.58 -1.33 -5.42
N SER A 216 -7.21 -0.08 -5.09
CA SER A 216 -6.62 0.28 -3.80
C SER A 216 -7.41 -0.18 -2.58
N PRO A 217 -8.76 -0.01 -2.47
CA PRO A 217 -9.51 -0.44 -1.29
C PRO A 217 -9.95 -1.91 -1.35
N LEU A 218 -9.67 -2.61 -2.45
CA LEU A 218 -10.16 -3.97 -2.68
C LEU A 218 -9.17 -5.00 -2.14
N ILE A 219 -9.64 -5.80 -1.17
CA ILE A 219 -8.87 -6.90 -0.58
C ILE A 219 -8.38 -7.85 -1.67
N GLY A 220 -7.07 -8.06 -1.73
CA GLY A 220 -6.45 -8.93 -2.72
C GLY A 220 -6.08 -8.24 -4.04
N CYS A 221 -6.60 -7.05 -4.32
CA CYS A 221 -6.25 -6.28 -5.50
C CYS A 221 -5.15 -5.26 -5.20
N GLY A 222 -5.46 -4.19 -4.49
CA GLY A 222 -4.51 -3.13 -4.12
C GLY A 222 -3.70 -3.43 -2.87
N CYS A 223 -4.22 -4.28 -1.98
CA CYS A 223 -3.59 -4.63 -0.71
C CYS A 223 -3.92 -6.07 -0.32
N TYR A 224 -2.94 -6.75 0.29
CA TYR A 224 -3.16 -8.00 1.00
C TYR A 224 -2.07 -8.23 2.05
N ALA A 225 -2.44 -8.81 3.18
CA ALA A 225 -1.51 -9.21 4.23
C ALA A 225 -1.85 -10.61 4.74
N ASP A 226 -0.83 -11.46 4.90
CA ASP A 226 -0.92 -12.80 5.45
C ASP A 226 0.40 -13.11 6.18
N ALA A 227 0.35 -13.22 7.51
CA ALA A 227 1.53 -13.43 8.33
C ALA A 227 2.28 -14.73 7.99
N GLU A 228 1.63 -15.69 7.35
CA GLU A 228 2.29 -16.93 6.90
C GLU A 228 3.12 -16.75 5.62
N ALA A 229 2.90 -15.67 4.86
CA ALA A 229 3.56 -15.43 3.59
C ALA A 229 4.24 -14.06 3.48
N GLY A 230 3.50 -12.98 3.74
CA GLY A 230 3.98 -11.62 3.59
C GLY A 230 2.85 -10.59 3.44
N GLY A 231 3.23 -9.34 3.15
CA GLY A 231 2.30 -8.24 2.90
C GLY A 231 2.64 -7.52 1.60
N VAL A 232 1.62 -6.97 0.94
CA VAL A 232 1.71 -6.36 -0.39
C VAL A 232 0.88 -5.09 -0.46
N SER A 233 1.41 -4.06 -1.10
CA SER A 233 0.67 -2.87 -1.56
C SER A 233 0.97 -2.61 -3.03
N CYS A 234 -0.08 -2.40 -3.82
CA CYS A 234 -0.01 -2.21 -5.27
C CYS A 234 -0.28 -0.75 -5.65
N THR A 235 0.21 -0.35 -6.82
CA THR A 235 0.02 0.98 -7.41
C THR A 235 0.04 0.92 -8.93
N GLY A 236 -0.70 1.79 -9.61
CA GLY A 236 -0.76 1.86 -11.06
C GLY A 236 -2.18 1.85 -11.60
N HIS A 237 -2.38 1.27 -12.80
CA HIS A 237 -3.69 1.23 -13.43
C HIS A 237 -4.63 0.22 -12.73
N GLY A 238 -5.56 0.74 -11.92
CA GLY A 238 -6.39 -0.02 -11.00
C GLY A 238 -7.19 -1.14 -11.66
N GLU A 239 -7.80 -0.89 -12.82
CA GLU A 239 -8.58 -1.87 -13.57
C GLU A 239 -7.73 -3.07 -14.03
N GLY A 240 -6.46 -2.82 -14.36
CA GLY A 240 -5.53 -3.89 -14.72
C GLY A 240 -5.11 -4.73 -13.52
N ILE A 241 -4.83 -4.07 -12.39
CA ILE A 241 -4.48 -4.72 -11.12
C ILE A 241 -5.66 -5.58 -10.64
N MET A 242 -6.89 -5.07 -10.69
CA MET A 242 -8.11 -5.82 -10.37
C MET A 242 -8.30 -7.07 -11.22
N LYS A 243 -8.06 -7.00 -12.55
CA LYS A 243 -8.21 -8.14 -13.46
C LYS A 243 -7.35 -9.35 -13.09
N ILE A 244 -6.21 -9.13 -12.46
CA ILE A 244 -5.28 -10.21 -12.08
C ILE A 244 -5.23 -10.46 -10.58
N VAL A 245 -5.99 -9.69 -9.77
CA VAL A 245 -6.02 -9.76 -8.30
C VAL A 245 -4.59 -9.73 -7.73
N MET A 246 -3.84 -8.67 -8.09
CA MET A 246 -2.38 -8.64 -8.06
C MET A 246 -1.79 -8.85 -6.67
N ALA A 247 -2.35 -8.23 -5.63
CA ALA A 247 -1.82 -8.37 -4.27
C ALA A 247 -1.99 -9.82 -3.75
N LYS A 248 -3.17 -10.44 -3.96
CA LYS A 248 -3.38 -11.85 -3.56
C LYS A 248 -2.50 -12.80 -4.35
N MET A 249 -2.35 -12.55 -5.66
CA MET A 249 -1.44 -13.35 -6.50
C MET A 249 0.00 -13.31 -5.98
N ALA A 250 0.50 -12.16 -5.51
CA ALA A 250 1.84 -12.06 -4.93
C ALA A 250 1.97 -12.91 -3.66
N ILE A 251 0.96 -12.90 -2.80
CA ILE A 251 0.92 -13.73 -1.59
C ILE A 251 0.90 -15.22 -1.92
N ASP A 252 0.10 -15.64 -2.91
CA ASP A 252 0.07 -17.04 -3.36
C ASP A 252 1.43 -17.51 -3.90
N LEU A 253 2.13 -16.63 -4.61
CA LEU A 253 3.50 -16.90 -5.09
C LEU A 253 4.53 -16.97 -3.94
N LEU A 254 4.37 -16.15 -2.88
CA LEU A 254 5.20 -16.25 -1.68
C LEU A 254 4.97 -17.58 -0.93
N HIS A 255 3.72 -18.07 -0.87
CA HIS A 255 3.40 -19.38 -0.30
C HIS A 255 3.97 -20.52 -1.13
N ASP A 256 3.81 -20.50 -2.44
CA ASP A 256 4.29 -21.55 -3.34
C ASP A 256 5.62 -21.19 -4.02
N GLN A 257 6.68 -21.18 -3.24
CA GLN A 257 8.04 -20.88 -3.72
C GLN A 257 8.54 -21.81 -4.84
N ARG A 258 7.92 -22.98 -5.03
CA ARG A 258 8.26 -23.94 -6.08
C ARG A 258 7.97 -23.39 -7.48
N VAL A 259 6.98 -22.49 -7.59
CA VAL A 259 6.62 -21.86 -8.87
C VAL A 259 7.74 -20.96 -9.40
N LEU A 260 8.60 -20.46 -8.51
CA LEU A 260 9.72 -19.57 -8.85
C LEU A 260 11.04 -20.30 -9.12
N ALA A 261 11.10 -21.59 -8.81
CA ALA A 261 12.33 -22.39 -8.98
C ALA A 261 12.90 -22.39 -10.41
N PRO A 262 12.08 -22.43 -11.50
CA PRO A 262 12.58 -22.36 -12.88
C PRO A 262 13.16 -20.99 -13.27
N HIS A 263 12.82 -19.92 -12.55
CA HIS A 263 13.22 -18.54 -12.87
C HIS A 263 14.44 -18.07 -12.07
N ARG A 264 14.98 -18.91 -11.20
CA ARG A 264 16.26 -18.67 -10.57
C ARG A 264 17.37 -18.97 -11.58
N GLU A 265 17.83 -17.96 -12.30
CA GLU A 265 19.08 -18.07 -13.05
C GLU A 265 20.21 -18.50 -12.11
N LYS A 266 21.00 -19.48 -12.55
CA LYS A 266 22.14 -19.97 -11.79
C LYS A 266 23.13 -18.81 -11.56
N GLY A 267 23.13 -18.26 -10.33
CA GLY A 267 24.04 -17.19 -9.93
C GLY A 267 23.38 -15.87 -9.51
N ALA A 268 22.06 -15.68 -9.68
CA ALA A 268 21.39 -14.49 -9.18
C ALA A 268 20.97 -14.67 -7.71
N THR A 269 21.46 -13.78 -6.84
CA THR A 269 21.12 -13.72 -5.40
C THR A 269 19.83 -12.91 -5.14
N LEU A 270 18.86 -12.93 -6.05
CA LEU A 270 17.58 -12.25 -5.85
C LEU A 270 16.81 -12.91 -4.69
N SER A 271 16.32 -12.09 -3.77
CA SER A 271 15.41 -12.55 -2.71
C SER A 271 14.12 -13.12 -3.32
N ILE A 272 13.44 -14.04 -2.63
CA ILE A 272 12.13 -14.54 -3.06
C ILE A 272 11.14 -13.39 -3.20
N ALA A 273 11.18 -12.44 -2.28
CA ALA A 273 10.37 -11.23 -2.32
C ALA A 273 10.53 -10.46 -3.65
N GLN A 274 11.78 -10.22 -4.07
CA GLN A 274 12.04 -9.53 -5.35
C GLN A 274 11.58 -10.36 -6.56
N ALA A 275 11.83 -11.66 -6.56
CA ALA A 275 11.41 -12.54 -7.66
C ALA A 275 9.88 -12.58 -7.83
N VAL A 276 9.13 -12.56 -6.72
CA VAL A 276 7.66 -12.46 -6.70
C VAL A 276 7.20 -11.12 -7.25
N ALA A 277 7.80 -10.01 -6.78
CA ALA A 277 7.46 -8.68 -7.26
C ALA A 277 7.62 -8.58 -8.79
N ASP A 278 8.76 -9.04 -9.33
CA ASP A 278 9.03 -9.08 -10.76
C ASP A 278 8.05 -9.96 -11.54
N ALA A 279 7.66 -11.12 -10.98
CA ALA A 279 6.68 -12.01 -11.60
C ALA A 279 5.29 -11.36 -11.70
N CYS A 280 4.87 -10.63 -10.65
CA CYS A 280 3.59 -9.92 -10.63
C CYS A 280 3.53 -8.82 -11.69
N VAL A 281 4.56 -8.00 -11.81
CA VAL A 281 4.63 -6.93 -12.81
C VAL A 281 4.68 -7.49 -14.24
N ARG A 282 5.45 -8.56 -14.49
CA ARG A 282 5.40 -9.27 -15.77
C ARG A 282 4.00 -9.79 -16.11
N LYS A 283 3.29 -10.33 -15.11
CA LYS A 283 1.90 -10.82 -15.30
C LYS A 283 0.95 -9.67 -15.61
N LEU A 284 1.09 -8.52 -14.91
CA LEU A 284 0.31 -7.31 -15.18
C LEU A 284 0.49 -6.86 -16.64
N ALA A 285 1.74 -6.71 -17.08
CA ALA A 285 2.05 -6.32 -18.46
C ALA A 285 1.49 -7.31 -19.48
N HIS A 286 1.69 -8.62 -19.26
CA HIS A 286 1.32 -9.63 -20.24
C HIS A 286 -0.19 -9.92 -20.30
N ARG A 287 -0.90 -9.93 -19.14
CA ARG A 287 -2.31 -10.33 -19.08
C ARG A 287 -3.29 -9.17 -19.09
N ALA A 288 -2.93 -8.05 -18.46
CA ALA A 288 -3.77 -6.87 -18.38
C ALA A 288 -3.36 -5.77 -19.37
N HIS A 289 -2.20 -5.92 -20.03
CA HIS A 289 -1.65 -4.97 -21.02
C HIS A 289 -1.57 -3.53 -20.48
N THR A 290 -1.10 -3.38 -19.24
CA THR A 290 -1.05 -2.10 -18.54
C THR A 290 0.18 -1.97 -17.65
N THR A 291 0.33 -0.78 -17.05
CA THR A 291 1.46 -0.41 -16.22
C THR A 291 1.06 -0.32 -14.74
N GLY A 292 2.05 -0.51 -13.88
CA GLY A 292 1.92 -0.40 -12.44
C GLY A 292 3.14 -0.97 -11.73
N GLY A 293 3.03 -1.08 -10.43
CA GLY A 293 4.05 -1.62 -9.56
C GLY A 293 3.47 -2.16 -8.27
N LEU A 294 4.33 -2.72 -7.45
CA LEU A 294 4.02 -3.14 -6.10
C LEU A 294 5.27 -3.08 -5.22
N ILE A 295 5.01 -2.97 -3.94
CA ILE A 295 5.97 -3.28 -2.89
C ILE A 295 5.49 -4.48 -2.09
N LEU A 296 6.40 -5.23 -1.52
CA LEU A 296 6.07 -6.32 -0.60
C LEU A 296 7.18 -6.56 0.44
N LEU A 297 6.79 -7.12 1.58
CA LEU A 297 7.68 -7.81 2.50
C LEU A 297 7.28 -9.29 2.52
N ASP A 298 8.27 -10.19 2.47
CA ASP A 298 8.00 -11.58 2.82
C ASP A 298 7.85 -11.73 4.36
N ARG A 299 7.43 -12.90 4.82
CA ARG A 299 7.24 -13.18 6.27
C ARG A 299 8.52 -13.03 7.11
N ASN A 300 9.70 -12.98 6.48
CA ASN A 300 10.98 -12.78 7.14
C ASN A 300 11.42 -11.30 7.12
N GLY A 301 10.61 -10.42 6.56
CA GLY A 301 10.87 -8.99 6.44
C GLY A 301 11.82 -8.62 5.29
N LEU A 302 12.04 -9.51 4.31
CA LEU A 302 12.83 -9.20 3.13
C LEU A 302 11.97 -8.39 2.14
N PRO A 303 12.46 -7.22 1.69
CA PRO A 303 11.71 -6.38 0.77
C PRO A 303 11.80 -6.86 -0.68
N GLY A 304 10.73 -6.60 -1.43
CA GLY A 304 10.66 -6.69 -2.88
C GLY A 304 9.90 -5.49 -3.43
N ALA A 305 10.39 -4.93 -4.54
CA ALA A 305 9.73 -3.84 -5.25
C ALA A 305 9.92 -4.00 -6.76
N ALA A 306 8.86 -3.88 -7.52
CA ALA A 306 8.90 -3.97 -8.98
C ALA A 306 7.85 -3.07 -9.62
N PHE A 307 8.16 -2.56 -10.81
CA PHE A 307 7.27 -1.71 -11.60
C PHE A 307 7.66 -1.78 -13.09
N ASN A 308 6.72 -1.45 -13.97
CA ASN A 308 6.93 -1.32 -15.42
C ASN A 308 6.54 0.07 -15.94
N THR A 309 6.40 1.05 -15.05
CA THR A 309 6.38 2.48 -15.34
C THR A 309 7.81 3.01 -15.45
N PRO A 310 8.05 4.24 -15.98
CA PRO A 310 9.39 4.82 -16.01
C PRO A 310 10.05 4.92 -14.64
N ARG A 311 9.27 5.20 -13.56
CA ARG A 311 9.74 5.30 -12.18
C ARG A 311 8.68 4.81 -11.19
N MET A 312 9.12 4.51 -9.97
CA MET A 312 8.28 4.31 -8.80
C MET A 312 8.98 4.93 -7.60
N ALA A 313 8.31 5.87 -6.92
CA ALA A 313 8.80 6.40 -5.65
C ALA A 313 8.60 5.34 -4.56
N TYR A 314 9.68 4.81 -3.97
CA TYR A 314 9.60 3.85 -2.87
C TYR A 314 10.83 3.89 -1.98
N GLY A 315 10.72 3.30 -0.81
CA GLY A 315 11.84 3.14 0.09
C GLY A 315 11.59 2.08 1.14
N TYR A 316 12.65 1.56 1.72
CA TYR A 316 12.61 0.57 2.78
C TYR A 316 13.74 0.76 3.79
N VAL A 317 13.61 0.10 4.94
CA VAL A 317 14.63 0.11 5.98
C VAL A 317 15.57 -1.06 5.78
N GLU A 318 16.87 -0.75 5.65
CA GLU A 318 17.93 -1.73 5.55
C GLU A 318 18.17 -2.43 6.91
N PRO A 319 18.76 -3.64 6.94
CA PRO A 319 19.04 -4.36 8.19
C PRO A 319 19.94 -3.61 9.19
N ASN A 320 20.70 -2.62 8.71
CA ASN A 320 21.54 -1.73 9.54
C ASN A 320 20.81 -0.50 10.07
N GLY A 321 19.50 -0.32 9.72
CA GLY A 321 18.68 0.82 10.09
C GLY A 321 18.79 2.03 9.15
N SER A 322 19.62 1.96 8.10
CA SER A 322 19.64 3.01 7.07
C SER A 322 18.45 2.91 6.12
N PHE A 323 18.13 4.01 5.44
CA PHE A 323 17.01 4.05 4.49
C PHE A 323 17.51 3.93 3.06
N HIS A 324 16.98 2.94 2.34
CA HIS A 324 17.04 2.91 0.90
C HIS A 324 15.87 3.72 0.33
N ILE A 325 16.13 4.67 -0.58
CA ILE A 325 15.10 5.51 -1.20
C ILE A 325 15.38 5.61 -2.70
N ALA A 326 14.43 5.13 -3.48
CA ALA A 326 14.41 5.22 -4.94
C ALA A 326 13.40 6.26 -5.43
N PRO A 327 13.64 6.86 -6.61
CA PRO A 327 12.70 7.78 -7.24
C PRO A 327 11.57 7.04 -7.94
#